data_b95f531fa079179c52fb3132bd5936e3
#
_entry.id   b95f531fa079179c52fb3132bd5936e3
#
_cell.length_a   1.000
_cell.length_b   1.000
_cell.length_c   1.000
_cell.angle_alpha   90.00
_cell.angle_beta   90.00
_cell.angle_gamma   90.00
#
_symmetry.space_group_name_H-M   'P 1'
#
loop_
_entity.id
_entity.type
_entity.pdbx_description
1 polymer ?
#
loop_
_entity_poly.entity_id
_entity_poly.type
_entity_poly.pdbx_seq_one_letter_code
_entity_poly.pdbx_strand_id
1 'polypeptide(L)'
;MAYIGQNADGNFTTSVSKDTFSGNGSATAFTLSEAATTNTVDVFVENIRQEPTTAYSVDGTTLTFTAAPVTGTNNIYVVNRGPIQLSASHPAAQSLSAFSATITNDLTVDTNTLFVDASENKVGIGTTTVTDGGV
;
A
#
# COMPACT_ATOMS: atom_id res chain seq x y z
N MET A 1 34.02 8.49 6.31
CA MET A 1 33.13 8.09 7.41
C MET A 1 31.99 7.31 6.79
N ALA A 2 31.89 6.00 7.09
CA ALA A 2 30.80 5.20 6.55
C ALA A 2 29.48 5.68 7.17
N TYR A 3 28.52 6.05 6.36
CA TYR A 3 27.16 6.35 6.78
C TYR A 3 26.52 5.04 7.26
N ILE A 4 26.30 4.93 8.56
CA ILE A 4 25.55 3.82 9.15
C ILE A 4 24.06 4.23 9.16
N GLY A 5 23.57 4.68 8.01
CA GLY A 5 22.15 4.83 7.78
C GLY A 5 21.67 3.53 7.16
N GLN A 6 20.68 2.92 7.76
CA GLN A 6 19.94 1.87 7.12
C GLN A 6 19.53 2.41 5.73
N ASN A 7 20.08 1.87 4.67
CA ASN A 7 19.42 1.99 3.39
C ASN A 7 18.05 1.35 3.58
N ALA A 8 17.05 2.15 3.75
CA ALA A 8 15.66 1.73 3.55
C ALA A 8 15.49 1.49 2.04
N ASP A 9 16.34 0.60 1.53
CA ASP A 9 16.44 0.34 0.13
C ASP A 9 15.22 -0.45 -0.29
N GLY A 10 14.28 0.31 -0.77
CA GLY A 10 13.45 -0.18 -1.80
C GLY A 10 12.17 -0.89 -1.44
N ASN A 11 11.74 -0.99 -0.18
CA ASN A 11 10.44 -1.59 0.10
C ASN A 11 9.37 -0.63 0.65
N PHE A 12 9.70 0.64 0.72
CA PHE A 12 8.72 1.68 0.95
C PHE A 12 8.44 2.38 -0.38
N THR A 13 7.67 1.77 -1.25
CA THR A 13 7.05 2.48 -2.35
C THR A 13 5.98 3.38 -1.75
N THR A 14 6.36 4.56 -1.31
CA THR A 14 5.39 5.64 -1.21
C THR A 14 5.04 5.99 -2.65
N SER A 15 3.95 5.42 -3.15
CA SER A 15 3.38 5.83 -4.42
C SER A 15 2.75 7.21 -4.21
N VAL A 16 3.57 8.24 -4.39
CA VAL A 16 3.03 9.60 -4.51
C VAL A 16 2.68 9.78 -5.97
N SER A 17 1.39 9.74 -6.27
CA SER A 17 0.88 9.99 -7.61
C SER A 17 0.20 11.35 -7.69
N LYS A 18 0.15 11.90 -8.91
CA LYS A 18 -0.57 13.13 -9.21
C LYS A 18 -1.52 12.90 -10.36
N ASP A 19 -2.79 13.11 -10.11
CA ASP A 19 -3.83 13.17 -11.14
C ASP A 19 -4.15 14.61 -11.48
N THR A 20 -4.52 14.86 -12.74
CA THR A 20 -4.90 16.18 -13.22
C THR A 20 -6.17 16.09 -14.04
N PHE A 21 -7.12 16.99 -13.78
CA PHE A 21 -8.41 17.01 -14.43
C PHE A 21 -8.79 18.42 -14.87
N SER A 22 -9.74 18.48 -15.79
CA SER A 22 -10.33 19.73 -16.25
C SER A 22 -11.76 19.83 -15.74
N GLY A 23 -12.06 20.87 -15.00
CA GLY A 23 -13.42 21.17 -14.58
C GLY A 23 -14.28 21.62 -15.76
N ASN A 24 -15.56 21.29 -15.74
CA ASN A 24 -16.53 21.71 -16.77
C ASN A 24 -17.74 22.46 -16.19
N GLY A 25 -17.72 22.76 -14.90
CA GLY A 25 -18.81 23.45 -14.22
C GLY A 25 -20.04 22.60 -13.93
N SER A 26 -20.00 21.28 -14.25
CA SER A 26 -21.15 20.37 -14.09
C SER A 26 -20.76 19.04 -13.44
N ALA A 27 -19.65 18.46 -13.85
CA ALA A 27 -19.19 17.20 -13.31
C ALA A 27 -18.67 17.36 -11.87
N THR A 28 -19.10 16.48 -11.00
CA THR A 28 -18.64 16.43 -9.60
C THR A 28 -17.76 15.22 -9.33
N ALA A 29 -17.80 14.17 -10.17
CA ALA A 29 -17.05 12.92 -9.97
C ALA A 29 -15.88 12.82 -10.96
N PHE A 30 -14.72 12.41 -10.46
CA PHE A 30 -13.48 12.23 -11.22
C PHE A 30 -12.83 10.91 -10.80
N THR A 31 -12.20 10.21 -11.76
CA THR A 31 -11.55 8.92 -11.50
C THR A 31 -10.06 9.10 -11.29
N LEU A 32 -9.58 8.76 -10.10
CA LEU A 32 -8.16 8.75 -9.75
C LEU A 32 -7.45 7.55 -10.38
N SER A 33 -6.18 7.71 -10.66
CA SER A 33 -5.31 6.62 -11.15
C SER A 33 -5.07 5.54 -10.11
N GLU A 34 -5.14 5.90 -8.83
CA GLU A 34 -4.92 4.97 -7.71
C GLU A 34 -6.02 5.12 -6.66
N ALA A 35 -6.32 4.00 -5.97
CA ALA A 35 -7.28 4.02 -4.87
C ALA A 35 -6.76 4.86 -3.69
N ALA A 36 -7.64 5.66 -3.11
CA ALA A 36 -7.34 6.54 -2.01
C ALA A 36 -8.52 6.64 -1.04
N THR A 37 -8.30 7.34 0.06
CA THR A 37 -9.34 7.78 0.97
C THR A 37 -9.33 9.31 1.06
N THR A 38 -10.43 9.90 1.53
CA THR A 38 -10.57 11.36 1.63
C THR A 38 -9.41 12.06 2.33
N ASN A 39 -8.80 11.41 3.34
CA ASN A 39 -7.73 11.99 4.14
C ASN A 39 -6.31 11.69 3.61
N THR A 40 -6.18 10.83 2.60
CA THR A 40 -4.87 10.47 2.03
C THR A 40 -4.53 11.28 0.78
N VAL A 41 -5.42 12.16 0.35
CA VAL A 41 -5.22 13.02 -0.83
C VAL A 41 -5.27 14.49 -0.47
N ASP A 42 -4.51 15.30 -1.19
CA ASP A 42 -4.67 16.73 -1.24
C ASP A 42 -5.28 17.12 -2.60
N VAL A 43 -6.41 17.78 -2.56
CA VAL A 43 -7.14 18.23 -3.75
C VAL A 43 -7.03 19.72 -3.90
N PHE A 44 -6.73 20.18 -5.11
CA PHE A 44 -6.60 21.59 -5.45
C PHE A 44 -7.48 21.92 -6.65
N VAL A 45 -8.18 23.02 -6.58
CA VAL A 45 -8.94 23.60 -7.68
C VAL A 45 -8.39 25.01 -7.90
N GLU A 46 -7.91 25.32 -9.10
CA GLU A 46 -7.25 26.59 -9.42
C GLU A 46 -6.12 26.96 -8.44
N ASN A 47 -5.33 25.96 -8.04
CA ASN A 47 -4.25 26.05 -7.04
C ASN A 47 -4.72 26.37 -5.60
N ILE A 48 -6.03 26.37 -5.35
CA ILE A 48 -6.58 26.53 -4.00
C ILE A 48 -6.86 25.14 -3.42
N ARG A 49 -6.28 24.86 -2.27
CA ARG A 49 -6.51 23.59 -1.55
C ARG A 49 -7.95 23.51 -1.09
N GLN A 50 -8.56 22.35 -1.34
CA GLN A 50 -9.91 22.03 -0.93
C GLN A 50 -9.91 21.32 0.42
N GLU A 51 -10.93 21.56 1.23
CA GLU A 51 -11.05 20.94 2.55
C GLU A 51 -11.63 19.53 2.44
N PRO A 52 -10.90 18.51 2.94
CA PRO A 52 -11.41 17.13 2.98
C PRO A 52 -12.75 17.02 3.73
N THR A 53 -13.61 16.15 3.31
CA THR A 53 -14.95 15.87 3.84
C THR A 53 -15.98 16.99 3.66
N THR A 54 -15.54 18.24 3.58
CA THR A 54 -16.40 19.41 3.36
C THR A 54 -16.58 19.72 1.87
N ALA A 55 -15.47 19.86 1.14
CA ALA A 55 -15.48 20.20 -0.27
C ALA A 55 -15.48 18.98 -1.18
N TYR A 56 -14.96 17.87 -0.70
CA TYR A 56 -14.88 16.61 -1.46
C TYR A 56 -14.85 15.39 -0.55
N SER A 57 -15.12 14.23 -1.15
CA SER A 57 -14.88 12.91 -0.58
C SER A 57 -14.18 12.01 -1.60
N VAL A 58 -13.46 10.99 -1.10
CA VAL A 58 -12.83 9.97 -1.94
C VAL A 58 -13.15 8.59 -1.37
N ASP A 59 -13.62 7.71 -2.26
CA ASP A 59 -13.84 6.30 -1.96
C ASP A 59 -13.25 5.44 -3.10
N GLY A 60 -12.26 4.64 -2.77
CA GLY A 60 -11.48 3.90 -3.76
C GLY A 60 -10.86 4.84 -4.79
N THR A 61 -11.19 4.67 -6.05
CA THR A 61 -10.70 5.52 -7.15
C THR A 61 -11.64 6.69 -7.49
N THR A 62 -12.73 6.89 -6.74
CA THR A 62 -13.71 7.93 -7.06
C THR A 62 -13.54 9.13 -6.14
N LEU A 63 -13.11 10.26 -6.72
CA LEU A 63 -13.15 11.58 -6.09
C LEU A 63 -14.49 12.23 -6.42
N THR A 64 -15.23 12.67 -5.41
CA THR A 64 -16.52 13.36 -5.57
C THR A 64 -16.49 14.71 -4.86
N PHE A 65 -16.69 15.78 -5.60
CA PHE A 65 -16.86 17.13 -5.06
C PHE A 65 -18.31 17.35 -4.60
N THR A 66 -18.48 18.14 -3.54
CA THR A 66 -19.81 18.57 -3.07
C THR A 66 -20.47 19.58 -4.02
N ALA A 67 -19.67 20.34 -4.75
CA ALA A 67 -20.14 21.23 -5.82
C ALA A 67 -19.22 21.09 -7.04
N ALA A 68 -19.78 21.22 -8.25
CA ALA A 68 -19.01 21.08 -9.47
C ALA A 68 -17.88 22.15 -9.54
N PRO A 69 -16.62 21.75 -9.76
CA PRO A 69 -15.51 22.68 -9.97
C PRO A 69 -15.75 23.54 -11.20
N VAL A 70 -15.22 24.78 -11.14
CA VAL A 70 -15.32 25.73 -12.23
C VAL A 70 -14.71 25.19 -13.52
N THR A 71 -15.21 25.67 -14.67
CA THR A 71 -14.66 25.30 -15.98
C THR A 71 -13.22 25.80 -16.13
N GLY A 72 -12.31 24.90 -16.51
CA GLY A 72 -10.92 25.23 -16.74
C GLY A 72 -10.13 24.03 -17.25
N THR A 73 -9.03 24.28 -17.93
CA THR A 73 -8.14 23.24 -18.45
C THR A 73 -7.08 22.92 -17.40
N ASN A 74 -6.97 21.63 -17.00
CA ASN A 74 -6.01 21.17 -15.99
C ASN A 74 -6.05 21.99 -14.68
N ASN A 75 -7.21 22.52 -14.36
CA ASN A 75 -7.41 23.39 -13.20
C ASN A 75 -7.70 22.63 -11.91
N ILE A 76 -7.83 21.32 -11.98
CA ILE A 76 -7.97 20.42 -10.82
C ILE A 76 -6.76 19.51 -10.79
N TYR A 77 -6.10 19.40 -9.64
CA TYR A 77 -5.12 18.35 -9.46
C TYR A 77 -5.21 17.73 -8.06
N VAL A 78 -4.87 16.46 -8.00
CA VAL A 78 -4.92 15.66 -6.79
C VAL A 78 -3.54 15.06 -6.56
N VAL A 79 -3.01 15.26 -5.37
CA VAL A 79 -1.79 14.60 -4.91
C VAL A 79 -2.21 13.48 -3.97
N ASN A 80 -2.03 12.25 -4.41
CA ASN A 80 -2.25 11.08 -3.58
C ASN A 80 -0.97 10.77 -2.81
N ARG A 81 -1.03 10.85 -1.50
CA ARG A 81 0.11 10.52 -0.62
C ARG A 81 0.18 9.04 -0.32
N GLY A 82 -0.77 8.26 -0.80
CA GLY A 82 -0.90 6.83 -0.59
C GLY A 82 -1.00 6.42 0.89
N PRO A 83 -1.59 5.31 1.22
CA PRO A 83 -1.27 4.65 2.45
C PRO A 83 0.19 4.19 2.33
N ILE A 84 0.99 4.43 3.34
CA ILE A 84 2.23 3.67 3.51
C ILE A 84 1.77 2.23 3.69
N GLN A 85 1.73 1.47 2.62
CA GLN A 85 1.49 0.04 2.72
C GLN A 85 2.74 -0.55 3.35
N LEU A 86 2.65 -0.79 4.64
CA LEU A 86 3.60 -1.65 5.36
C LEU A 86 3.29 -3.14 5.03
N SER A 87 3.07 -3.46 3.78
CA SER A 87 3.20 -4.85 3.36
C SER A 87 4.66 -5.06 3.06
N ALA A 88 5.38 -5.63 3.99
CA ALA A 88 6.72 -6.14 3.75
C ALA A 88 6.62 -7.33 2.79
N SER A 89 6.37 -7.04 1.52
CA SER A 89 6.56 -7.99 0.45
C SER A 89 8.05 -8.06 0.18
N HIS A 90 8.70 -9.10 0.70
CA HIS A 90 10.11 -9.35 0.39
C HIS A 90 10.23 -9.70 -1.11
N PRO A 91 11.11 -9.02 -1.87
CA PRO A 91 11.31 -9.35 -3.29
C PRO A 91 11.73 -10.82 -3.45
N ALA A 92 11.07 -11.53 -4.37
CA ALA A 92 11.25 -12.96 -4.55
C ALA A 92 12.69 -13.41 -4.90
N ALA A 93 13.55 -12.48 -5.30
CA ALA A 93 14.93 -12.76 -5.70
C ALA A 93 15.99 -12.32 -4.67
N GLN A 94 15.58 -11.86 -3.49
CA GLN A 94 16.52 -11.41 -2.46
C GLN A 94 16.47 -12.29 -1.22
N SER A 95 17.59 -12.40 -0.52
CA SER A 95 17.65 -13.10 0.76
C SER A 95 17.08 -12.24 1.88
N LEU A 96 16.23 -12.80 2.72
CA LEU A 96 15.80 -12.14 3.94
C LEU A 96 16.92 -12.24 4.99
N SER A 97 17.51 -11.11 5.37
CA SER A 97 18.43 -11.02 6.51
C SER A 97 17.72 -10.34 7.67
N ALA A 98 17.39 -11.09 8.70
CA ALA A 98 16.75 -10.60 9.91
C ALA A 98 17.51 -11.06 11.15
N PHE A 99 17.62 -10.19 12.16
CA PHE A 99 18.21 -10.56 13.45
C PHE A 99 17.37 -11.62 14.19
N SER A 100 16.04 -11.48 14.08
CA SER A 100 15.07 -12.46 14.53
C SER A 100 13.81 -12.39 13.68
N ALA A 101 13.15 -13.51 13.48
CA ALA A 101 11.85 -13.57 12.86
C ALA A 101 10.87 -14.26 13.81
N THR A 102 9.74 -13.60 14.09
CA THR A 102 8.62 -14.21 14.80
C THR A 102 7.56 -14.57 13.78
N ILE A 103 7.28 -15.86 13.67
CA ILE A 103 6.26 -16.40 12.77
C ILE A 103 5.10 -16.88 13.63
N THR A 104 3.94 -16.26 13.44
CA THR A 104 2.75 -16.54 14.27
C THR A 104 1.96 -17.75 13.80
N ASN A 105 2.21 -18.21 12.58
CA ASN A 105 1.62 -19.39 11.97
C ASN A 105 2.73 -20.34 11.50
N ASP A 106 2.43 -21.20 10.56
CA ASP A 106 3.36 -22.18 10.03
C ASP A 106 4.46 -21.55 9.19
N LEU A 107 5.68 -22.04 9.30
CA LEU A 107 6.79 -21.72 8.42
C LEU A 107 6.95 -22.85 7.39
N THR A 108 6.71 -22.53 6.13
CA THR A 108 6.98 -23.46 5.02
C THR A 108 8.21 -22.99 4.25
N VAL A 109 9.22 -23.85 4.15
CA VAL A 109 10.41 -23.62 3.34
C VAL A 109 10.34 -24.54 2.14
N ASP A 110 10.29 -23.95 0.93
CA ASP A 110 10.25 -24.71 -0.33
C ASP A 110 9.18 -25.82 -0.33
N THR A 111 7.99 -25.45 0.03
CA THR A 111 6.76 -26.28 0.02
C THR A 111 6.81 -27.56 0.87
N ASN A 112 7.95 -28.26 0.92
CA ASN A 112 8.08 -29.55 1.63
C ASN A 112 9.48 -29.84 2.17
N THR A 113 10.42 -28.88 2.12
CA THR A 113 11.78 -29.10 2.61
C THR A 113 11.87 -28.98 4.12
N LEU A 114 11.33 -27.92 4.68
CA LEU A 114 11.21 -27.71 6.11
C LEU A 114 9.83 -27.12 6.41
N PHE A 115 9.05 -27.84 7.15
CA PHE A 115 7.74 -27.41 7.62
C PHE A 115 7.77 -27.33 9.16
N VAL A 116 7.47 -26.13 9.69
CA VAL A 116 7.35 -25.92 11.13
C VAL A 116 5.87 -25.71 11.45
N ASP A 117 5.28 -26.71 12.06
CA ASP A 117 3.88 -26.67 12.48
C ASP A 117 3.78 -26.03 13.87
N ALA A 118 3.32 -24.79 13.91
CA ALA A 118 3.17 -24.03 15.14
C ALA A 118 2.00 -24.54 16.00
N SER A 119 0.99 -25.16 15.39
CA SER A 119 -0.19 -25.69 16.11
C SER A 119 0.13 -26.97 16.86
N GLU A 120 1.02 -27.81 16.30
CA GLU A 120 1.43 -29.07 16.85
C GLU A 120 2.80 -29.02 17.56
N ASN A 121 3.50 -27.88 17.50
CA ASN A 121 4.86 -27.71 18.00
C ASN A 121 5.86 -28.75 17.41
N LYS A 122 5.74 -29.00 16.12
CA LYS A 122 6.52 -30.04 15.43
C LYS A 122 7.25 -29.47 14.22
N VAL A 123 8.30 -30.15 13.83
CA VAL A 123 9.08 -29.83 12.61
C VAL A 123 9.08 -31.05 11.71
N GLY A 124 8.65 -30.86 10.47
CA GLY A 124 8.73 -31.86 9.40
C GLY A 124 9.86 -31.52 8.43
N ILE A 125 10.62 -32.51 8.06
CA ILE A 125 11.68 -32.38 7.05
C ILE A 125 11.32 -33.29 5.88
N GLY A 126 11.17 -32.73 4.68
CA GLY A 126 10.75 -33.46 3.49
C GLY A 126 9.27 -33.88 3.48
N THR A 127 8.46 -33.24 4.31
CA THR A 127 7.01 -33.51 4.41
C THR A 127 6.22 -32.26 4.76
N THR A 128 4.99 -32.19 4.31
CA THR A 128 4.02 -31.15 4.66
C THR A 128 3.03 -31.60 5.74
N THR A 129 3.13 -32.85 6.19
CA THR A 129 2.28 -33.39 7.24
C THR A 129 3.15 -34.00 8.32
N VAL A 130 3.02 -33.51 9.54
CA VAL A 130 3.73 -34.03 10.70
C VAL A 130 2.72 -34.77 11.57
N THR A 131 2.77 -36.09 11.55
CA THR A 131 1.90 -36.96 12.38
C THR A 131 2.60 -37.39 13.67
N ASP A 132 1.83 -37.72 14.69
CA ASP A 132 2.39 -38.30 15.93
C ASP A 132 3.17 -39.59 15.64
N GLY A 133 4.47 -39.56 15.89
CA GLY A 133 5.38 -40.69 15.68
C GLY A 133 6.49 -40.45 14.64
N GLY A 134 6.51 -39.32 13.99
CA GLY A 134 7.68 -38.87 13.18
C GLY A 134 8.72 -38.22 14.09
N VAL A 135 9.93 -38.73 14.11
CA VAL A 135 11.07 -38.20 14.86
C VAL A 135 11.49 -36.89 14.21
#